data_a9d4d5fef58d1365b00afb1fa3270ee8
#
_entry.id   a9d4d5fef58d1365b00afb1fa3270ee8
#
_cell.length_a   1.000
_cell.length_b   1.000
_cell.length_c   1.000
_cell.angle_alpha   90.00
_cell.angle_beta   90.00
_cell.angle_gamma   90.00
#
_symmetry.space_group_name_H-M   'P 1'
#
loop_
_entity.id
_entity.type
_entity.pdbx_description
1 polymer ?
#
loop_
_entity_poly.entity_id
_entity_poly.type
_entity_poly.pdbx_seq_one_letter_code
_entity_poly.pdbx_strand_id
1 'polypeptide(L)'
;MQYVIAGIILILIVFLIGFISRKKYYAEIDRYEAWKIDIMNKPVSDELSRVKQLNMTGQTEELFDGWRQGWDEIVAVQLPDVEELLFDAEEYTDKFRFNKTKEVLSRIDQVLTDTEKKIEQILNELNELVGSEEKNREEIQALQEEFRNSKKQLLAYRHTYGQTAKHMEAVLDKLSEQIKQFNELTDQGNYLDAREIVLSLAEEMKIVAYKMETVPKLITDFENVLPSQLSELEAGYVEMKEQGYTLDHIEVDKEVASLKETLQHFNKNLEELQVEEVETGIQEIKVKVENLYDLLEKEVHAKHFVEQYRDQTTEGLIKAKEDNDDIQSEVSIVKQGYHLHDADLSTPSEIDKKIIQLSKRHEMLMHKEETNATAFSNLSDELKDIRSGLEELNQQQSEFSVYLQNLRKDELATREKIQELKKKVAEASRMISKSNVPGLPADYKDLLDEVHRKIEQVNASLTEKPLNMKFIQETLLDAEDTVDHFYTKTGGLIENVLLSEKIIQYGNRYRSKYSSVREGLQTAEEAFRQYDYRKALEEAATTIEKVEPGALKKIEKMMDLEERS
;
A
#
# COMPACT_ATOMS: atom_id res chain seq x y z
N MET A 1 -71.29 -7.97 -61.21
CA MET A 1 -71.63 -7.71 -59.80
C MET A 1 -70.38 -7.65 -58.92
N GLN A 2 -69.45 -8.62 -58.98
CA GLN A 2 -68.23 -8.61 -58.11
C GLN A 2 -67.33 -7.38 -58.31
N TYR A 3 -67.11 -6.94 -59.55
CA TYR A 3 -66.28 -5.74 -59.84
C TYR A 3 -66.90 -4.43 -59.39
N VAL A 4 -68.28 -4.37 -59.34
CA VAL A 4 -68.98 -3.17 -58.82
C VAL A 4 -68.85 -3.07 -57.30
N ILE A 5 -68.95 -4.24 -56.60
CA ILE A 5 -68.79 -4.30 -55.13
C ILE A 5 -67.36 -3.98 -54.75
N ALA A 6 -66.35 -4.52 -55.50
CA ALA A 6 -64.93 -4.22 -55.28
C ALA A 6 -64.65 -2.71 -55.50
N GLY A 7 -65.24 -2.08 -56.50
CA GLY A 7 -65.12 -0.66 -56.72
C GLY A 7 -65.70 0.20 -55.59
N ILE A 8 -66.87 -0.16 -55.05
CA ILE A 8 -67.52 0.52 -53.92
C ILE A 8 -66.67 0.39 -52.65
N ILE A 9 -66.11 -0.81 -52.39
CA ILE A 9 -65.24 -1.04 -51.24
C ILE A 9 -63.93 -0.20 -51.37
N LEU A 10 -63.36 -0.12 -52.56
CA LEU A 10 -62.15 0.69 -52.80
C LEU A 10 -62.43 2.16 -52.55
N ILE A 11 -63.59 2.70 -53.01
CA ILE A 11 -64.00 4.08 -52.77
C ILE A 11 -64.21 4.34 -51.27
N LEU A 12 -64.84 3.39 -50.55
CA LEU A 12 -65.02 3.50 -49.10
C LEU A 12 -63.70 3.52 -48.33
N ILE A 13 -62.75 2.70 -48.75
CA ILE A 13 -61.41 2.65 -48.15
C ILE A 13 -60.68 4.01 -48.40
N VAL A 14 -60.70 4.50 -49.61
CA VAL A 14 -60.10 5.82 -49.94
C VAL A 14 -60.77 6.94 -49.14
N PHE A 15 -62.09 6.90 -48.98
CA PHE A 15 -62.81 7.89 -48.20
C PHE A 15 -62.46 7.79 -46.68
N LEU A 16 -62.33 6.57 -46.16
CA LEU A 16 -61.94 6.29 -44.78
C LEU A 16 -60.53 6.80 -44.48
N ILE A 17 -59.57 6.50 -45.39
CA ILE A 17 -58.19 6.96 -45.30
C ILE A 17 -58.15 8.50 -45.33
N GLY A 18 -58.92 9.10 -46.25
CA GLY A 18 -59.02 10.56 -46.34
C GLY A 18 -59.58 11.18 -45.05
N PHE A 19 -60.58 10.56 -44.45
CA PHE A 19 -61.21 11.03 -43.19
C PHE A 19 -60.24 10.93 -42.00
N ILE A 20 -59.54 9.77 -41.86
CA ILE A 20 -58.52 9.60 -40.81
C ILE A 20 -57.36 10.58 -40.97
N SER A 21 -56.87 10.76 -42.16
CA SER A 21 -55.81 11.73 -42.49
C SER A 21 -56.25 13.16 -42.17
N ARG A 22 -57.45 13.51 -42.54
CA ARG A 22 -58.04 14.85 -42.22
C ARG A 22 -58.05 15.08 -40.71
N LYS A 23 -58.53 14.13 -39.90
CA LYS A 23 -58.58 14.24 -38.44
C LYS A 23 -57.15 14.38 -37.83
N LYS A 24 -56.16 13.67 -38.39
CA LYS A 24 -54.78 13.78 -37.97
C LYS A 24 -54.19 15.19 -38.21
N TYR A 25 -54.40 15.73 -39.41
CA TYR A 25 -53.86 17.06 -39.74
C TYR A 25 -54.57 18.18 -38.95
N TYR A 26 -55.86 18.07 -38.68
CA TYR A 26 -56.53 19.02 -37.81
C TYR A 26 -55.93 19.01 -36.39
N ALA A 27 -55.64 17.85 -35.81
CA ALA A 27 -55.00 17.77 -34.51
C ALA A 27 -53.58 18.37 -34.51
N GLU A 28 -52.88 18.32 -35.64
CA GLU A 28 -51.57 19.00 -35.79
C GLU A 28 -51.75 20.51 -35.90
N ILE A 29 -52.73 20.98 -36.63
CA ILE A 29 -53.10 22.41 -36.74
C ILE A 29 -53.46 22.98 -35.39
N ASP A 30 -54.36 22.33 -34.65
CA ASP A 30 -54.76 22.73 -33.28
C ASP A 30 -53.54 22.81 -32.35
N ARG A 31 -52.56 21.89 -32.49
CA ARG A 31 -51.34 21.93 -31.72
C ARG A 31 -50.46 23.14 -32.03
N TYR A 32 -50.34 23.52 -33.28
CA TYR A 32 -49.57 24.69 -33.67
C TYR A 32 -50.27 26.00 -33.31
N GLU A 33 -51.61 26.03 -33.33
CA GLU A 33 -52.39 27.16 -32.87
C GLU A 33 -52.20 27.37 -31.36
N ALA A 34 -52.27 26.27 -30.57
CA ALA A 34 -51.99 26.32 -29.13
C ALA A 34 -50.55 26.80 -28.84
N TRP A 35 -49.56 26.33 -29.62
CA TRP A 35 -48.18 26.81 -29.49
C TRP A 35 -48.01 28.29 -29.81
N LYS A 36 -48.67 28.80 -30.89
CA LYS A 36 -48.70 30.23 -31.21
C LYS A 36 -49.26 31.04 -30.03
N ILE A 37 -50.37 30.59 -29.42
CA ILE A 37 -50.97 31.23 -28.26
C ILE A 37 -50.02 31.22 -27.05
N ASP A 38 -49.31 30.12 -26.81
CA ASP A 38 -48.33 30.00 -25.73
C ASP A 38 -47.17 31.00 -25.93
N ILE A 39 -46.67 31.13 -27.15
CA ILE A 39 -45.64 32.11 -27.51
C ILE A 39 -46.12 33.55 -27.27
N MET A 40 -47.37 33.87 -27.65
CA MET A 40 -47.96 35.19 -27.46
C MET A 40 -48.15 35.58 -25.99
N ASN A 41 -48.32 34.58 -25.13
CA ASN A 41 -48.54 34.78 -23.67
C ASN A 41 -47.19 34.83 -22.88
N LYS A 42 -46.04 34.68 -23.52
CA LYS A 42 -44.77 34.83 -22.80
C LYS A 42 -44.62 36.28 -22.27
N PRO A 43 -44.06 36.48 -21.05
CA PRO A 43 -44.09 37.77 -20.33
C PRO A 43 -43.07 38.79 -20.86
N VAL A 44 -42.77 38.80 -22.16
CA VAL A 44 -41.77 39.71 -22.77
C VAL A 44 -42.14 41.18 -22.57
N SER A 45 -43.43 41.52 -22.77
CA SER A 45 -43.92 42.90 -22.60
C SER A 45 -43.80 43.43 -21.17
N ASP A 46 -43.99 42.54 -20.18
CA ASP A 46 -43.88 42.91 -18.77
C ASP A 46 -42.40 43.16 -18.41
N GLU A 47 -41.50 42.30 -18.86
CA GLU A 47 -40.05 42.46 -18.63
C GLU A 47 -39.48 43.68 -19.38
N LEU A 48 -39.88 43.95 -20.62
CA LEU A 48 -39.55 45.19 -21.32
C LEU A 48 -40.05 46.43 -20.58
N SER A 49 -41.26 46.35 -19.96
CA SER A 49 -41.79 47.46 -19.18
C SER A 49 -41.03 47.71 -17.88
N ARG A 50 -40.54 46.64 -17.23
CA ARG A 50 -39.68 46.75 -16.04
C ARG A 50 -38.36 47.43 -16.38
N VAL A 51 -37.68 46.97 -17.45
CA VAL A 51 -36.41 47.52 -17.90
C VAL A 51 -36.56 48.97 -18.37
N LYS A 52 -37.65 49.33 -19.00
CA LYS A 52 -37.95 50.72 -19.41
C LYS A 52 -38.02 51.69 -18.22
N GLN A 53 -38.28 51.23 -16.99
CA GLN A 53 -38.28 52.10 -15.82
C GLN A 53 -36.88 52.46 -15.35
N LEU A 54 -35.86 51.72 -15.80
CA LEU A 54 -34.45 52.08 -15.59
C LEU A 54 -34.09 53.21 -16.57
N ASN A 55 -33.44 54.25 -16.07
CA ASN A 55 -32.89 55.31 -16.95
C ASN A 55 -31.70 54.78 -17.70
N MET A 56 -31.90 54.32 -18.92
CA MET A 56 -30.83 53.69 -19.75
C MET A 56 -30.24 54.70 -20.73
N THR A 57 -28.98 54.58 -20.98
CA THR A 57 -28.25 55.32 -22.02
C THR A 57 -27.13 54.46 -22.65
N GLY A 58 -26.58 54.91 -23.76
CA GLY A 58 -25.46 54.28 -24.40
C GLY A 58 -25.73 52.85 -24.89
N GLN A 59 -24.85 51.93 -24.64
CA GLN A 59 -24.95 50.55 -25.11
C GLN A 59 -26.17 49.81 -24.54
N THR A 60 -26.57 50.10 -23.31
CA THR A 60 -27.77 49.51 -22.68
C THR A 60 -29.04 49.94 -23.40
N GLU A 61 -29.13 51.21 -23.85
CA GLU A 61 -30.27 51.75 -24.62
C GLU A 61 -30.35 51.10 -26.00
N GLU A 62 -29.23 50.97 -26.72
CA GLU A 62 -29.17 50.32 -28.02
C GLU A 62 -29.63 48.85 -27.98
N LEU A 63 -29.24 48.10 -26.98
CA LEU A 63 -29.67 46.72 -26.78
C LEU A 63 -31.20 46.64 -26.45
N PHE A 64 -31.68 47.52 -25.58
CA PHE A 64 -33.10 47.60 -25.25
C PHE A 64 -33.98 47.91 -26.47
N ASP A 65 -33.53 48.85 -27.32
CA ASP A 65 -34.24 49.17 -28.57
C ASP A 65 -34.22 47.98 -29.53
N GLY A 66 -33.11 47.23 -29.59
CA GLY A 66 -32.99 45.98 -30.36
C GLY A 66 -33.98 44.92 -29.90
N TRP A 67 -34.08 44.66 -28.58
CA TRP A 67 -35.04 43.70 -28.02
C TRP A 67 -36.50 44.13 -28.26
N ARG A 68 -36.79 45.42 -28.12
CA ARG A 68 -38.10 45.96 -28.39
C ARG A 68 -38.49 45.81 -29.87
N GLN A 69 -37.58 46.14 -30.78
CA GLN A 69 -37.82 45.95 -32.23
C GLN A 69 -38.02 44.49 -32.58
N GLY A 70 -37.22 43.59 -32.00
CA GLY A 70 -37.36 42.15 -32.19
C GLY A 70 -38.69 41.60 -31.70
N TRP A 71 -39.17 42.05 -30.54
CA TRP A 71 -40.51 41.71 -30.04
C TRP A 71 -41.63 42.31 -30.91
N ASP A 72 -41.54 43.58 -31.30
CA ASP A 72 -42.52 44.24 -32.17
C ASP A 72 -42.61 43.52 -33.54
N GLU A 73 -41.47 43.05 -34.12
CA GLU A 73 -41.45 42.24 -35.34
C GLU A 73 -42.16 40.89 -35.15
N ILE A 74 -41.94 40.24 -34.04
CA ILE A 74 -42.60 38.94 -33.71
C ILE A 74 -44.10 39.13 -33.64
N VAL A 75 -44.58 40.13 -32.91
CA VAL A 75 -46.02 40.34 -32.67
C VAL A 75 -46.73 40.93 -33.88
N ALA A 76 -46.11 41.86 -34.59
CA ALA A 76 -46.72 42.58 -35.72
C ALA A 76 -46.59 41.87 -37.09
N VAL A 77 -45.60 40.97 -37.24
CA VAL A 77 -45.34 40.33 -38.54
C VAL A 77 -45.36 38.81 -38.40
N GLN A 78 -44.51 38.20 -37.57
CA GLN A 78 -44.30 36.75 -37.60
C GLN A 78 -45.51 35.97 -37.10
N LEU A 79 -46.16 36.37 -36.01
CA LEU A 79 -47.35 35.69 -35.49
C LEU A 79 -48.60 35.84 -36.36
N PRO A 80 -48.86 37.02 -37.00
CA PRO A 80 -49.90 37.14 -38.01
C PRO A 80 -49.65 36.29 -39.26
N ASP A 81 -48.40 36.21 -39.75
CA ASP A 81 -48.01 35.33 -40.88
C ASP A 81 -48.28 33.85 -40.56
N VAL A 82 -48.02 33.42 -39.32
CA VAL A 82 -48.34 32.06 -38.84
C VAL A 82 -49.83 31.82 -38.84
N GLU A 83 -50.64 32.82 -38.47
CA GLU A 83 -52.11 32.72 -38.47
C GLU A 83 -52.64 32.54 -39.91
N GLU A 84 -52.09 33.27 -40.90
CA GLU A 84 -52.42 33.10 -42.32
C GLU A 84 -52.03 31.68 -42.81
N LEU A 85 -50.81 31.19 -42.42
CA LEU A 85 -50.37 29.82 -42.74
C LEU A 85 -51.25 28.74 -42.09
N LEU A 86 -51.73 28.94 -40.85
CA LEU A 86 -52.66 28.02 -40.19
C LEU A 86 -53.97 27.94 -40.96
N PHE A 87 -54.53 29.10 -41.40
CA PHE A 87 -55.72 29.15 -42.22
C PHE A 87 -55.52 28.44 -43.58
N ASP A 88 -54.37 28.63 -44.21
CA ASP A 88 -54.02 27.92 -45.44
C ASP A 88 -53.93 26.40 -45.20
N ALA A 89 -53.35 25.94 -44.07
CA ALA A 89 -53.25 24.57 -43.72
C ALA A 89 -54.63 23.92 -43.52
N GLU A 90 -55.57 24.62 -42.89
CA GLU A 90 -56.97 24.19 -42.75
C GLU A 90 -57.65 24.07 -44.13
N GLU A 91 -57.52 25.11 -45.01
CA GLU A 91 -58.11 25.12 -46.35
C GLU A 91 -57.57 23.96 -47.19
N TYR A 92 -56.23 23.68 -47.16
CA TYR A 92 -55.67 22.54 -47.88
C TYR A 92 -56.09 21.19 -47.29
N THR A 93 -56.31 21.10 -45.96
CA THR A 93 -56.79 19.89 -45.30
C THR A 93 -58.25 19.60 -45.70
N ASP A 94 -59.10 20.63 -45.78
CA ASP A 94 -60.50 20.52 -46.25
C ASP A 94 -60.60 20.09 -47.70
N LYS A 95 -59.70 20.55 -48.55
CA LYS A 95 -59.59 20.18 -49.98
C LYS A 95 -58.85 18.85 -50.19
N PHE A 96 -58.55 18.10 -49.13
CA PHE A 96 -57.81 16.80 -49.19
C PHE A 96 -56.42 16.90 -49.84
N ARG A 97 -55.76 18.08 -49.81
CA ARG A 97 -54.43 18.34 -50.38
C ARG A 97 -53.33 18.13 -49.33
N PHE A 98 -53.27 16.98 -48.75
CA PHE A 98 -52.40 16.66 -47.59
C PHE A 98 -50.88 16.92 -47.81
N ASN A 99 -50.37 16.81 -49.03
CA ASN A 99 -48.97 17.12 -49.31
C ASN A 99 -48.70 18.63 -49.11
N LYS A 100 -49.64 19.49 -49.54
CA LYS A 100 -49.53 20.95 -49.32
C LYS A 100 -49.74 21.29 -47.84
N THR A 101 -50.67 20.66 -47.17
CA THR A 101 -50.83 20.82 -45.73
C THR A 101 -49.55 20.54 -44.99
N LYS A 102 -48.87 19.39 -45.29
CA LYS A 102 -47.61 19.04 -44.67
C LYS A 102 -46.50 20.07 -44.91
N GLU A 103 -46.42 20.62 -46.10
CA GLU A 103 -45.43 21.67 -46.46
C GLU A 103 -45.67 22.96 -45.66
N VAL A 104 -46.91 23.39 -45.54
CA VAL A 104 -47.31 24.59 -44.77
C VAL A 104 -47.06 24.34 -43.28
N LEU A 105 -47.45 23.19 -42.73
CA LEU A 105 -47.19 22.85 -41.34
C LEU A 105 -45.69 22.80 -41.01
N SER A 106 -44.85 22.29 -41.91
CA SER A 106 -43.39 22.34 -41.75
C SER A 106 -42.84 23.76 -41.70
N ARG A 107 -43.45 24.67 -42.50
CA ARG A 107 -43.07 26.08 -42.48
C ARG A 107 -43.52 26.77 -41.18
N ILE A 108 -44.71 26.45 -40.69
CA ILE A 108 -45.20 26.91 -39.37
C ILE A 108 -44.27 26.46 -38.27
N ASP A 109 -43.93 25.18 -38.26
CA ASP A 109 -42.99 24.61 -37.26
C ASP A 109 -41.67 25.35 -37.21
N GLN A 110 -41.10 25.62 -38.38
CA GLN A 110 -39.84 26.36 -38.51
C GLN A 110 -39.98 27.79 -37.97
N VAL A 111 -41.04 28.53 -38.39
CA VAL A 111 -41.24 29.92 -37.96
C VAL A 111 -41.48 29.97 -36.43
N LEU A 112 -42.36 29.13 -35.87
CA LEU A 112 -42.61 29.08 -34.42
C LEU A 112 -41.36 28.72 -33.62
N THR A 113 -40.56 27.73 -34.10
CA THR A 113 -39.31 27.35 -33.47
C THR A 113 -38.29 28.50 -33.44
N ASP A 114 -38.13 29.20 -34.54
CA ASP A 114 -37.21 30.33 -34.64
C ASP A 114 -37.69 31.53 -33.80
N THR A 115 -39.03 31.77 -33.78
CA THR A 115 -39.66 32.81 -32.95
C THR A 115 -39.47 32.51 -31.46
N GLU A 116 -39.68 31.27 -31.04
CA GLU A 116 -39.48 30.87 -29.65
C GLU A 116 -38.06 31.05 -29.17
N LYS A 117 -37.07 30.64 -29.99
CA LYS A 117 -35.65 30.86 -29.71
C LYS A 117 -35.32 32.35 -29.54
N LYS A 118 -35.83 33.20 -30.43
CA LYS A 118 -35.63 34.66 -30.33
C LYS A 118 -36.22 35.23 -29.05
N ILE A 119 -37.41 34.77 -28.64
CA ILE A 119 -38.06 35.20 -27.40
C ILE A 119 -37.28 34.76 -26.16
N GLU A 120 -36.82 33.50 -26.16
CA GLU A 120 -35.99 33.00 -25.07
C GLU A 120 -34.66 33.78 -24.95
N GLN A 121 -34.06 34.13 -26.07
CA GLN A 121 -32.88 34.98 -26.09
C GLN A 121 -33.16 36.36 -25.49
N ILE A 122 -34.22 37.05 -25.97
CA ILE A 122 -34.65 38.37 -25.45
C ILE A 122 -34.91 38.30 -23.94
N LEU A 123 -35.67 37.29 -23.46
CA LEU A 123 -35.97 37.15 -22.07
C LEU A 123 -34.74 36.90 -21.21
N ASN A 124 -33.79 36.07 -21.68
CA ASN A 124 -32.54 35.81 -20.98
C ASN A 124 -31.70 37.07 -20.86
N GLU A 125 -31.53 37.82 -21.98
CA GLU A 125 -30.75 39.05 -22.01
C GLU A 125 -31.41 40.16 -21.13
N LEU A 126 -32.75 40.27 -21.12
CA LEU A 126 -33.50 41.18 -20.23
C LEU A 126 -33.30 40.82 -18.74
N ASN A 127 -33.37 39.52 -18.42
CA ASN A 127 -33.18 39.06 -17.04
C ASN A 127 -31.74 39.28 -16.59
N GLU A 128 -30.76 39.08 -17.48
CA GLU A 128 -29.34 39.37 -17.20
C GLU A 128 -29.14 40.86 -16.90
N LEU A 129 -29.79 41.76 -17.65
CA LEU A 129 -29.68 43.19 -17.41
C LEU A 129 -30.29 43.61 -16.05
N VAL A 130 -31.51 43.20 -15.74
CA VAL A 130 -32.15 43.50 -14.47
C VAL A 130 -31.39 42.88 -13.30
N GLY A 131 -30.95 41.60 -13.44
CA GLY A 131 -30.18 40.92 -12.43
C GLY A 131 -28.79 41.54 -12.24
N SER A 132 -28.19 42.15 -13.28
CA SER A 132 -26.90 42.82 -13.17
C SER A 132 -26.98 44.16 -12.44
N GLU A 133 -28.03 44.94 -12.61
CA GLU A 133 -28.22 46.20 -11.87
C GLU A 133 -28.32 45.93 -10.35
N GLU A 134 -29.19 45.01 -9.96
CA GLU A 134 -29.41 44.68 -8.55
C GLU A 134 -28.14 44.09 -7.90
N LYS A 135 -27.50 43.14 -8.60
CA LYS A 135 -26.21 42.57 -8.18
C LYS A 135 -25.10 43.61 -8.14
N ASN A 136 -25.02 44.52 -9.13
CA ASN A 136 -24.01 45.57 -9.13
C ASN A 136 -24.13 46.46 -7.91
N ARG A 137 -25.35 46.78 -7.50
CA ARG A 137 -25.62 47.59 -6.32
C ARG A 137 -25.17 46.94 -5.02
N GLU A 138 -25.42 45.63 -4.86
CA GLU A 138 -24.99 44.89 -3.67
C GLU A 138 -23.49 44.68 -3.65
N GLU A 139 -22.93 44.18 -4.76
CA GLU A 139 -21.49 43.87 -4.87
C GLU A 139 -20.62 45.11 -4.71
N ILE A 140 -20.99 46.26 -5.33
CA ILE A 140 -20.18 47.47 -5.22
C ILE A 140 -20.19 48.05 -3.79
N GLN A 141 -21.27 47.90 -3.03
CA GLN A 141 -21.30 48.34 -1.63
C GLN A 141 -20.28 47.53 -0.79
N ALA A 142 -20.26 46.21 -0.96
CA ALA A 142 -19.29 45.35 -0.29
C ALA A 142 -17.83 45.70 -0.71
N LEU A 143 -17.57 45.86 -2.01
CA LEU A 143 -16.25 46.24 -2.54
C LEU A 143 -15.79 47.63 -2.05
N GLN A 144 -16.68 48.60 -1.96
CA GLN A 144 -16.37 49.93 -1.41
C GLN A 144 -16.04 49.88 0.09
N GLU A 145 -16.72 49.04 0.85
CA GLU A 145 -16.39 48.83 2.26
C GLU A 145 -15.02 48.14 2.44
N GLU A 146 -14.77 47.10 1.66
CA GLU A 146 -13.47 46.40 1.65
C GLU A 146 -12.33 47.33 1.22
N PHE A 147 -12.53 48.15 0.18
CA PHE A 147 -11.58 49.19 -0.24
C PHE A 147 -11.28 50.20 0.87
N ARG A 148 -12.35 50.69 1.58
CA ARG A 148 -12.17 51.62 2.70
C ARG A 148 -11.38 50.99 3.85
N ASN A 149 -11.64 49.75 4.16
CA ASN A 149 -10.93 49.00 5.18
C ASN A 149 -9.48 48.77 4.80
N SER A 150 -9.21 48.37 3.55
CA SER A 150 -7.86 48.22 3.01
C SER A 150 -7.06 49.55 3.07
N LYS A 151 -7.67 50.66 2.70
CA LYS A 151 -7.05 51.98 2.78
C LYS A 151 -6.76 52.41 4.22
N LYS A 152 -7.68 52.15 5.16
CA LYS A 152 -7.45 52.40 6.60
C LYS A 152 -6.32 51.55 7.16
N GLN A 153 -6.29 50.26 6.80
CA GLN A 153 -5.26 49.32 7.24
C GLN A 153 -3.88 49.75 6.74
N LEU A 154 -3.75 50.11 5.45
CA LEU A 154 -2.49 50.55 4.89
C LEU A 154 -1.99 51.83 5.59
N LEU A 155 -2.89 52.78 5.89
CA LEU A 155 -2.53 54.02 6.58
C LEU A 155 -2.15 53.81 8.06
N ALA A 156 -2.89 52.93 8.77
CA ALA A 156 -2.64 52.63 10.19
C ALA A 156 -1.33 51.86 10.40
N TYR A 157 -1.03 50.93 9.50
CA TYR A 157 0.14 50.05 9.61
C TYR A 157 1.20 50.34 8.54
N ARG A 158 1.28 51.56 8.02
CA ARG A 158 2.18 51.93 6.93
C ARG A 158 3.63 51.50 7.15
N HIS A 159 4.08 51.51 8.40
CA HIS A 159 5.44 51.14 8.79
C HIS A 159 5.72 49.64 8.52
N THR A 160 4.71 48.76 8.58
CA THR A 160 4.88 47.32 8.33
C THR A 160 4.99 46.99 6.86
N TYR A 161 4.65 47.94 5.98
CA TYR A 161 4.76 47.79 4.52
C TYR A 161 6.06 48.42 3.97
N GLY A 162 6.84 49.10 4.78
CA GLY A 162 8.12 49.67 4.34
C GLY A 162 8.02 50.53 3.08
N GLN A 163 8.90 50.30 2.13
CA GLN A 163 8.92 51.00 0.83
C GLN A 163 7.77 50.59 -0.10
N THR A 164 7.25 49.35 0.04
CA THR A 164 6.15 48.84 -0.77
C THR A 164 4.83 49.62 -0.54
N ALA A 165 4.71 50.33 0.61
CA ALA A 165 3.53 51.12 0.94
C ALA A 165 3.16 52.12 -0.18
N LYS A 166 4.14 52.75 -0.83
CA LYS A 166 3.94 53.71 -1.92
C LYS A 166 3.31 53.05 -3.14
N HIS A 167 3.76 51.85 -3.50
CA HIS A 167 3.21 51.12 -4.63
C HIS A 167 1.80 50.57 -4.31
N MET A 168 1.57 50.14 -3.06
CA MET A 168 0.24 49.76 -2.60
C MET A 168 -0.74 50.95 -2.61
N GLU A 169 -0.30 52.17 -2.21
CA GLU A 169 -1.09 53.40 -2.32
C GLU A 169 -1.48 53.66 -3.80
N ALA A 170 -0.55 53.54 -4.72
CA ALA A 170 -0.82 53.75 -6.15
C ALA A 170 -1.83 52.73 -6.70
N VAL A 171 -1.78 51.45 -6.28
CA VAL A 171 -2.78 50.44 -6.65
C VAL A 171 -4.14 50.82 -6.08
N LEU A 172 -4.24 51.19 -4.81
CA LEU A 172 -5.49 51.65 -4.20
C LEU A 172 -6.06 52.91 -4.86
N ASP A 173 -5.21 53.86 -5.27
CA ASP A 173 -5.64 55.05 -6.00
C ASP A 173 -6.22 54.70 -7.38
N LYS A 174 -5.67 53.71 -8.08
CA LYS A 174 -6.25 53.18 -9.33
C LYS A 174 -7.64 52.57 -9.10
N LEU A 175 -7.81 51.79 -8.04
CA LEU A 175 -9.11 51.21 -7.68
C LEU A 175 -10.13 52.30 -7.31
N SER A 176 -9.67 53.37 -6.65
CA SER A 176 -10.52 54.55 -6.37
C SER A 176 -11.04 55.21 -7.65
N GLU A 177 -10.26 55.25 -8.71
CA GLU A 177 -10.66 55.77 -10.02
C GLU A 177 -11.68 54.87 -10.70
N GLN A 178 -11.49 53.54 -10.64
CA GLN A 178 -12.48 52.59 -11.14
C GLN A 178 -13.84 52.70 -10.39
N ILE A 179 -13.81 52.91 -9.07
CA ILE A 179 -15.05 53.17 -8.30
C ILE A 179 -15.74 54.43 -8.77
N LYS A 180 -15.01 55.50 -9.11
CA LYS A 180 -15.61 56.75 -9.68
C LYS A 180 -16.22 56.49 -11.07
N GLN A 181 -15.47 55.79 -11.94
CA GLN A 181 -15.97 55.42 -13.26
C GLN A 181 -17.24 54.57 -13.20
N PHE A 182 -17.31 53.63 -12.26
CA PHE A 182 -18.52 52.87 -11.99
C PHE A 182 -19.72 53.78 -11.63
N ASN A 183 -19.51 54.73 -10.70
CA ASN A 183 -20.57 55.65 -10.32
C ASN A 183 -21.03 56.54 -11.51
N GLU A 184 -20.07 57.03 -12.33
CA GLU A 184 -20.38 57.82 -13.52
C GLU A 184 -21.18 57.03 -14.56
N LEU A 185 -20.84 55.76 -14.82
CA LEU A 185 -21.57 54.89 -15.74
C LEU A 185 -22.94 54.52 -15.20
N THR A 186 -23.07 54.29 -13.90
CA THR A 186 -24.36 54.01 -13.26
C THR A 186 -25.26 55.23 -13.31
N ASP A 187 -24.73 56.44 -13.01
CA ASP A 187 -25.48 57.70 -13.09
C ASP A 187 -25.93 58.01 -14.53
N GLN A 188 -25.16 57.62 -15.52
CA GLN A 188 -25.48 57.68 -16.94
C GLN A 188 -26.43 56.58 -17.40
N GLY A 189 -26.73 55.56 -16.58
CA GLY A 189 -27.61 54.44 -16.97
C GLY A 189 -26.97 53.36 -17.82
N ASN A 190 -25.64 53.35 -17.94
CA ASN A 190 -24.89 52.32 -18.67
C ASN A 190 -24.52 51.14 -17.77
N TYR A 191 -25.52 50.30 -17.43
CA TYR A 191 -25.41 49.25 -16.43
C TYR A 191 -24.51 48.08 -16.86
N LEU A 192 -24.34 47.82 -18.17
CA LEU A 192 -23.49 46.73 -18.67
C LEU A 192 -22.03 47.08 -18.53
N ASP A 193 -21.60 48.27 -18.95
CA ASP A 193 -20.20 48.70 -18.77
C ASP A 193 -19.90 48.86 -17.27
N ALA A 194 -20.87 49.30 -16.46
CA ALA A 194 -20.75 49.34 -15.01
C ALA A 194 -20.51 47.91 -14.42
N ARG A 195 -21.15 46.88 -14.98
CA ARG A 195 -20.95 45.48 -14.56
C ARG A 195 -19.50 45.02 -14.84
N GLU A 196 -18.95 45.32 -15.96
CA GLU A 196 -17.55 44.97 -16.30
C GLU A 196 -16.58 45.61 -15.30
N ILE A 197 -16.81 46.86 -14.90
CA ILE A 197 -16.01 47.51 -13.85
C ILE A 197 -16.16 46.82 -12.50
N VAL A 198 -17.36 46.43 -12.08
CA VAL A 198 -17.54 45.70 -10.80
C VAL A 198 -16.79 44.39 -10.80
N LEU A 199 -16.84 43.60 -11.90
CA LEU A 199 -16.12 42.35 -12.01
C LEU A 199 -14.61 42.55 -11.98
N SER A 200 -14.07 43.53 -12.73
CA SER A 200 -12.64 43.88 -12.71
C SER A 200 -12.20 44.34 -11.31
N LEU A 201 -13.01 45.20 -10.66
CA LEU A 201 -12.73 45.70 -9.32
C LEU A 201 -12.71 44.58 -8.28
N ALA A 202 -13.63 43.59 -8.38
CA ALA A 202 -13.68 42.43 -7.50
C ALA A 202 -12.42 41.56 -7.61
N GLU A 203 -11.93 41.33 -8.83
CA GLU A 203 -10.68 40.61 -9.07
C GLU A 203 -9.47 41.36 -8.53
N GLU A 204 -9.36 42.66 -8.84
CA GLU A 204 -8.25 43.49 -8.37
C GLU A 204 -8.26 43.63 -6.83
N MET A 205 -9.43 43.74 -6.18
CA MET A 205 -9.55 43.78 -4.72
C MET A 205 -9.09 42.48 -4.05
N LYS A 206 -9.35 41.30 -4.63
CA LYS A 206 -8.81 40.04 -4.14
C LYS A 206 -7.29 40.01 -4.15
N ILE A 207 -6.70 40.51 -5.26
CA ILE A 207 -5.24 40.63 -5.38
C ILE A 207 -4.67 41.60 -4.33
N VAL A 208 -5.34 42.73 -4.10
CA VAL A 208 -4.92 43.69 -3.08
C VAL A 208 -5.03 43.08 -1.68
N ALA A 209 -6.12 42.42 -1.34
CA ALA A 209 -6.30 41.76 -0.06
C ALA A 209 -5.18 40.73 0.20
N TYR A 210 -4.86 39.89 -0.79
CA TYR A 210 -3.75 38.95 -0.70
C TYR A 210 -2.42 39.67 -0.48
N LYS A 211 -2.11 40.72 -1.26
CA LYS A 211 -0.87 41.48 -1.08
C LYS A 211 -0.79 42.16 0.28
N MET A 212 -1.89 42.71 0.77
CA MET A 212 -1.95 43.34 2.08
C MET A 212 -1.70 42.37 3.23
N GLU A 213 -2.09 41.11 3.10
CA GLU A 213 -1.82 40.09 4.11
C GLU A 213 -0.37 39.56 4.04
N THR A 214 0.14 39.39 2.80
CA THR A 214 1.41 38.68 2.56
C THR A 214 2.63 39.62 2.72
N VAL A 215 2.54 40.85 2.21
CA VAL A 215 3.68 41.78 2.20
C VAL A 215 4.28 42.03 3.61
N PRO A 216 3.52 42.28 4.67
CA PRO A 216 4.10 42.50 6.02
C PRO A 216 4.82 41.26 6.56
N LYS A 217 4.36 40.05 6.23
CA LYS A 217 5.02 38.80 6.61
C LYS A 217 6.36 38.65 5.89
N LEU A 218 6.38 38.92 4.57
CA LEU A 218 7.60 38.88 3.78
C LEU A 218 8.63 39.93 4.26
N ILE A 219 8.21 41.16 4.57
CA ILE A 219 9.12 42.18 5.12
C ILE A 219 9.73 41.74 6.44
N THR A 220 8.93 41.11 7.32
CA THR A 220 9.45 40.56 8.58
C THR A 220 10.50 39.47 8.32
N ASP A 221 10.25 38.60 7.34
CA ASP A 221 11.21 37.56 6.93
C ASP A 221 12.50 38.18 6.38
N PHE A 222 12.42 39.25 5.57
CA PHE A 222 13.57 39.96 5.01
C PHE A 222 14.38 40.74 6.02
N GLU A 223 13.72 41.47 6.91
CA GLU A 223 14.40 42.41 7.80
C GLU A 223 14.90 41.72 9.08
N ASN A 224 14.22 40.69 9.56
CA ASN A 224 14.49 40.11 10.85
C ASN A 224 14.85 38.63 10.82
N VAL A 225 13.96 37.79 10.27
CA VAL A 225 14.08 36.32 10.44
C VAL A 225 15.27 35.77 9.66
N LEU A 226 15.32 35.96 8.36
CA LEU A 226 16.36 35.40 7.51
C LEU A 226 17.75 35.99 7.77
N PRO A 227 17.92 37.34 7.96
CA PRO A 227 19.22 37.89 8.34
C PRO A 227 19.75 37.36 9.68
N SER A 228 18.85 37.17 10.68
CA SER A 228 19.24 36.58 11.98
C SER A 228 19.69 35.14 11.80
N GLN A 229 18.91 34.30 11.09
CA GLN A 229 19.26 32.91 10.85
C GLN A 229 20.57 32.75 10.06
N LEU A 230 20.79 33.57 9.04
CA LEU A 230 22.04 33.55 8.27
C LEU A 230 23.24 33.99 9.11
N SER A 231 23.06 34.98 10.02
CA SER A 231 24.11 35.41 10.94
C SER A 231 24.41 34.33 11.99
N GLU A 232 23.39 33.65 12.50
CA GLU A 232 23.54 32.53 13.43
C GLU A 232 24.25 31.33 12.77
N LEU A 233 23.93 31.01 11.51
CA LEU A 233 24.64 29.99 10.73
C LEU A 233 26.13 30.35 10.56
N GLU A 234 26.45 31.60 10.20
CA GLU A 234 27.85 32.02 10.06
C GLU A 234 28.60 31.94 11.40
N ALA A 235 27.97 32.40 12.48
CA ALA A 235 28.57 32.34 13.80
C ALA A 235 28.79 30.88 14.27
N GLY A 236 27.79 30.03 14.11
CA GLY A 236 27.87 28.62 14.45
C GLY A 236 28.91 27.86 13.61
N TYR A 237 28.99 28.16 12.31
CA TYR A 237 30.01 27.59 11.45
C TYR A 237 31.43 27.97 11.87
N VAL A 238 31.68 29.25 12.22
CA VAL A 238 32.98 29.70 12.71
C VAL A 238 33.33 29.02 14.04
N GLU A 239 32.39 28.97 14.98
CA GLU A 239 32.57 28.29 16.27
C GLU A 239 32.88 26.79 16.10
N MET A 240 32.16 26.11 15.24
CA MET A 240 32.43 24.69 14.95
C MET A 240 33.81 24.48 14.34
N LYS A 241 34.26 25.36 13.42
CA LYS A 241 35.64 25.31 12.89
C LYS A 241 36.70 25.50 14.00
N GLU A 242 36.48 26.42 14.92
CA GLU A 242 37.38 26.62 16.07
C GLU A 242 37.41 25.39 17.00
N GLN A 243 36.28 24.64 17.09
CA GLN A 243 36.18 23.40 17.84
C GLN A 243 36.72 22.16 17.08
N GLY A 244 37.36 22.36 15.91
CA GLY A 244 38.05 21.32 15.16
C GLY A 244 37.15 20.50 14.20
N TYR A 245 35.98 21.01 13.83
CA TYR A 245 35.16 20.38 12.79
C TYR A 245 35.71 20.68 11.40
N THR A 246 35.76 19.69 10.54
CA THR A 246 36.10 19.82 9.12
C THR A 246 34.81 19.97 8.31
N LEU A 247 34.46 21.21 7.96
CA LEU A 247 33.19 21.59 7.36
C LEU A 247 33.30 22.02 5.89
N ASP A 248 34.48 21.87 5.27
CA ASP A 248 34.75 22.37 3.91
C ASP A 248 33.82 21.77 2.83
N HIS A 249 33.27 20.60 3.07
CA HIS A 249 32.33 19.93 2.18
C HIS A 249 30.92 20.54 2.16
N ILE A 250 30.55 21.35 3.19
CA ILE A 250 29.24 22.00 3.28
C ILE A 250 29.25 23.36 2.57
N GLU A 251 30.45 23.98 2.41
CA GLU A 251 30.66 25.28 1.76
C GLU A 251 29.75 26.42 2.30
N VAL A 252 29.48 26.44 3.62
CA VAL A 252 28.53 27.36 4.28
C VAL A 252 28.78 28.82 3.89
N ASP A 253 30.05 29.25 3.86
CA ASP A 253 30.41 30.62 3.51
C ASP A 253 29.90 31.03 2.10
N LYS A 254 30.01 30.13 1.12
CA LYS A 254 29.57 30.39 -0.25
C LYS A 254 28.03 30.37 -0.37
N GLU A 255 27.42 29.39 0.28
CA GLU A 255 25.97 29.25 0.25
C GLU A 255 25.29 30.44 0.94
N VAL A 256 25.78 30.88 2.15
CA VAL A 256 25.24 32.03 2.85
C VAL A 256 25.45 33.32 2.05
N ALA A 257 26.62 33.51 1.41
CA ALA A 257 26.84 34.65 0.52
C ALA A 257 25.85 34.70 -0.63
N SER A 258 25.63 33.57 -1.30
CA SER A 258 24.65 33.43 -2.40
C SER A 258 23.21 33.70 -1.93
N LEU A 259 22.84 33.21 -0.73
CA LEU A 259 21.52 33.44 -0.15
C LEU A 259 21.31 34.93 0.20
N LYS A 260 22.35 35.62 0.71
CA LYS A 260 22.30 37.07 0.97
C LYS A 260 22.12 37.88 -0.33
N GLU A 261 22.80 37.52 -1.43
CA GLU A 261 22.60 38.15 -2.74
C GLU A 261 21.17 37.92 -3.27
N THR A 262 20.69 36.72 -3.15
CA THR A 262 19.32 36.34 -3.57
C THR A 262 18.26 37.08 -2.76
N LEU A 263 18.47 37.23 -1.44
CA LEU A 263 17.63 38.03 -0.57
C LEU A 263 17.57 39.50 -1.04
N GLN A 264 18.72 40.10 -1.37
CA GLN A 264 18.76 41.50 -1.85
C GLN A 264 18.00 41.66 -3.18
N HIS A 265 18.04 40.65 -4.07
CA HIS A 265 17.30 40.64 -5.31
C HIS A 265 15.79 40.60 -5.05
N PHE A 266 15.33 39.66 -4.22
CA PHE A 266 13.90 39.53 -3.90
C PHE A 266 13.37 40.75 -3.11
N ASN A 267 14.19 41.41 -2.30
CA ASN A 267 13.76 42.64 -1.64
C ASN A 267 13.40 43.75 -2.66
N LYS A 268 14.15 43.87 -3.75
CA LYS A 268 13.81 44.80 -4.84
C LYS A 268 12.53 44.41 -5.56
N ASN A 269 12.35 43.11 -5.87
CA ASN A 269 11.13 42.62 -6.50
C ASN A 269 9.90 42.84 -5.59
N LEU A 270 10.07 42.74 -4.26
CA LEU A 270 9.01 43.04 -3.31
C LEU A 270 8.63 44.52 -3.33
N GLU A 271 9.60 45.43 -3.47
CA GLU A 271 9.33 46.86 -3.62
C GLU A 271 8.45 47.14 -4.85
N GLU A 272 8.60 46.36 -5.92
CA GLU A 272 7.77 46.41 -7.14
C GLU A 272 6.45 45.63 -7.02
N LEU A 273 6.11 45.07 -5.87
CA LEU A 273 4.92 44.27 -5.58
C LEU A 273 4.80 42.95 -6.39
N GLN A 274 5.92 42.35 -6.77
CA GLN A 274 5.97 41.00 -7.36
C GLN A 274 5.88 39.92 -6.27
N VAL A 275 4.75 39.92 -5.53
CA VAL A 275 4.60 39.18 -4.26
C VAL A 275 4.67 37.66 -4.44
N GLU A 276 4.08 37.11 -5.48
CA GLU A 276 4.02 35.66 -5.71
C GLU A 276 5.41 35.04 -5.97
N GLU A 277 6.22 35.72 -6.78
CA GLU A 277 7.60 35.30 -7.08
C GLU A 277 8.46 35.37 -5.82
N VAL A 278 8.32 36.46 -5.06
CA VAL A 278 9.06 36.69 -3.82
C VAL A 278 8.67 35.67 -2.75
N GLU A 279 7.38 35.39 -2.57
CA GLU A 279 6.92 34.38 -1.60
C GLU A 279 7.50 33.00 -1.91
N THR A 280 7.47 32.57 -3.16
CA THR A 280 8.07 31.32 -3.60
C THR A 280 9.57 31.30 -3.33
N GLY A 281 10.28 32.37 -3.71
CA GLY A 281 11.72 32.48 -3.50
C GLY A 281 12.13 32.49 -2.03
N ILE A 282 11.36 33.13 -1.15
CA ILE A 282 11.57 33.10 0.31
C ILE A 282 11.43 31.69 0.88
N GLN A 283 10.43 30.93 0.42
CA GLN A 283 10.28 29.54 0.85
C GLN A 283 11.49 28.69 0.43
N GLU A 284 12.00 28.89 -0.78
CA GLU A 284 13.21 28.20 -1.24
C GLU A 284 14.43 28.56 -0.39
N ILE A 285 14.57 29.84 -0.01
CA ILE A 285 15.66 30.29 0.87
C ILE A 285 15.52 29.64 2.25
N LYS A 286 14.32 29.62 2.85
CA LYS A 286 14.07 28.97 4.15
C LYS A 286 14.45 27.49 4.14
N VAL A 287 14.06 26.76 3.08
CA VAL A 287 14.45 25.34 2.92
C VAL A 287 15.97 25.18 2.82
N LYS A 288 16.66 26.07 2.10
CA LYS A 288 18.13 26.00 2.00
C LYS A 288 18.79 26.30 3.34
N VAL A 289 18.29 27.29 4.09
CA VAL A 289 18.77 27.62 5.43
C VAL A 289 18.58 26.44 6.38
N GLU A 290 17.41 25.80 6.36
CA GLU A 290 17.12 24.61 7.16
C GLU A 290 18.06 23.44 6.82
N ASN A 291 18.27 23.18 5.53
CA ASN A 291 19.24 22.17 5.09
C ASN A 291 20.67 22.44 5.59
N LEU A 292 21.08 23.71 5.65
CA LEU A 292 22.41 24.06 6.19
C LEU A 292 22.48 23.78 7.70
N TYR A 293 21.43 24.09 8.46
CA TYR A 293 21.34 23.72 9.88
C TYR A 293 21.41 22.20 10.07
N ASP A 294 20.63 21.44 9.29
CA ASP A 294 20.62 19.97 9.35
C ASP A 294 22.01 19.38 9.07
N LEU A 295 22.72 19.95 8.09
CA LEU A 295 24.08 19.49 7.78
C LEU A 295 25.05 19.76 8.92
N LEU A 296 24.99 20.94 9.55
CA LEU A 296 25.83 21.25 10.72
C LEU A 296 25.45 20.39 11.93
N GLU A 297 24.16 20.20 12.20
CA GLU A 297 23.68 19.33 13.28
C GLU A 297 24.11 17.87 13.07
N LYS A 298 24.07 17.38 11.83
CA LYS A 298 24.58 16.04 11.48
C LYS A 298 26.06 15.89 11.84
N GLU A 299 26.88 16.90 11.61
CA GLU A 299 28.30 16.88 12.00
C GLU A 299 28.48 16.85 13.52
N VAL A 300 27.66 17.59 14.28
CA VAL A 300 27.69 17.55 15.76
C VAL A 300 27.31 16.16 16.28
N HIS A 301 26.23 15.59 15.77
CA HIS A 301 25.81 14.24 16.14
C HIS A 301 26.86 13.19 15.75
N ALA A 302 27.48 13.34 14.58
CA ALA A 302 28.51 12.44 14.12
C ALA A 302 29.75 12.48 15.02
N LYS A 303 30.20 13.68 15.44
CA LYS A 303 31.32 13.83 16.39
C LYS A 303 31.01 13.13 17.71
N HIS A 304 29.84 13.40 18.27
CA HIS A 304 29.41 12.77 19.52
C HIS A 304 29.38 11.23 19.40
N PHE A 305 28.91 10.71 18.27
CA PHE A 305 28.89 9.27 17.99
C PHE A 305 30.33 8.72 17.96
N VAL A 306 31.24 9.38 17.25
CA VAL A 306 32.64 8.93 17.17
C VAL A 306 33.29 8.95 18.56
N GLU A 307 33.17 10.02 19.32
CA GLU A 307 33.71 10.16 20.68
C GLU A 307 33.15 9.10 21.65
N GLN A 308 31.87 8.76 21.53
CA GLN A 308 31.23 7.77 22.38
C GLN A 308 31.68 6.33 22.08
N TYR A 309 31.88 6.00 20.80
CA TYR A 309 32.02 4.60 20.37
C TYR A 309 33.44 4.21 19.94
N ARG A 310 34.36 5.14 19.72
CA ARG A 310 35.72 4.83 19.30
C ARG A 310 36.44 3.87 20.26
N ASP A 311 36.42 4.20 21.56
CA ASP A 311 37.15 3.43 22.58
C ASP A 311 36.49 2.04 22.77
N GLN A 312 35.17 1.99 22.78
CA GLN A 312 34.41 0.73 22.83
C GLN A 312 34.69 -0.16 21.63
N THR A 313 34.88 0.41 20.44
CA THR A 313 35.21 -0.33 19.23
C THR A 313 36.63 -0.87 19.31
N THR A 314 37.57 -0.09 19.86
CA THR A 314 38.95 -0.52 20.10
C THR A 314 38.99 -1.73 21.05
N GLU A 315 38.30 -1.61 22.19
CA GLU A 315 38.18 -2.70 23.18
C GLU A 315 37.51 -3.95 22.57
N GLY A 316 36.43 -3.74 21.77
CA GLY A 316 35.75 -4.81 21.07
C GLY A 316 36.64 -5.57 20.07
N LEU A 317 37.46 -4.85 19.30
CA LEU A 317 38.41 -5.47 18.37
C LEU A 317 39.52 -6.26 19.09
N ILE A 318 40.04 -5.74 20.22
CA ILE A 318 41.04 -6.45 21.06
C ILE A 318 40.39 -7.73 21.59
N LYS A 319 39.20 -7.64 22.17
CA LYS A 319 38.46 -8.78 22.69
C LYS A 319 38.16 -9.82 21.62
N ALA A 320 37.69 -9.39 20.44
CA ALA A 320 37.43 -10.31 19.33
C ALA A 320 38.70 -11.05 18.90
N LYS A 321 39.87 -10.43 19.02
CA LYS A 321 41.16 -11.09 18.75
C LYS A 321 41.47 -12.12 19.82
N GLU A 322 41.34 -11.78 21.09
CA GLU A 322 41.58 -12.71 22.21
C GLU A 322 40.61 -13.92 22.11
N ASP A 323 39.34 -13.69 21.87
CA ASP A 323 38.35 -14.75 21.67
C ASP A 323 38.71 -15.66 20.49
N ASN A 324 39.28 -15.10 19.39
CA ASN A 324 39.74 -15.90 18.26
C ASN A 324 40.99 -16.73 18.58
N ASP A 325 41.93 -16.19 19.36
CA ASP A 325 43.12 -16.93 19.81
C ASP A 325 42.70 -18.10 20.73
N ASP A 326 41.68 -17.92 21.59
CA ASP A 326 41.11 -19.00 22.40
C ASP A 326 40.43 -20.07 21.52
N ILE A 327 39.67 -19.66 20.51
CA ILE A 327 39.06 -20.56 19.53
C ILE A 327 40.12 -21.36 18.77
N GLN A 328 41.22 -20.73 18.32
CA GLN A 328 42.33 -21.43 17.66
C GLN A 328 42.97 -22.49 18.57
N SER A 329 43.12 -22.13 19.84
CA SER A 329 43.61 -23.06 20.87
C SER A 329 42.65 -24.21 21.08
N GLU A 330 41.36 -23.96 21.17
CA GLU A 330 40.34 -24.99 21.29
C GLU A 330 40.28 -25.92 20.07
N VAL A 331 40.32 -25.36 18.85
CA VAL A 331 40.42 -26.16 17.58
C VAL A 331 41.62 -27.08 17.60
N SER A 332 42.76 -26.61 18.10
CA SER A 332 44.00 -27.43 18.19
C SER A 332 43.83 -28.63 19.12
N ILE A 333 43.07 -28.48 20.22
CA ILE A 333 42.74 -29.54 21.16
C ILE A 333 41.67 -30.48 20.56
N VAL A 334 40.58 -29.91 20.01
CA VAL A 334 39.46 -30.67 19.44
C VAL A 334 39.93 -31.51 18.24
N LYS A 335 40.82 -31.01 17.38
CA LYS A 335 41.40 -31.76 16.26
C LYS A 335 42.10 -33.06 16.67
N GLN A 336 42.63 -33.16 17.89
CA GLN A 336 43.26 -34.40 18.37
C GLN A 336 42.21 -35.47 18.71
N GLY A 337 40.98 -35.06 19.04
CA GLY A 337 39.92 -35.97 19.44
C GLY A 337 38.85 -36.21 18.39
N TYR A 338 38.61 -35.22 17.54
CA TYR A 338 37.49 -35.20 16.58
C TYR A 338 37.98 -34.90 15.17
N HIS A 339 37.31 -35.47 14.19
CA HIS A 339 37.54 -35.19 12.77
C HIS A 339 36.80 -33.91 12.40
N LEU A 340 37.54 -32.80 12.23
CA LEU A 340 37.06 -31.53 11.72
C LEU A 340 37.20 -31.48 10.20
N HIS A 341 36.25 -30.87 9.50
CA HIS A 341 36.35 -30.63 8.06
C HIS A 341 37.38 -29.53 7.78
N ASP A 342 37.94 -29.49 6.54
CA ASP A 342 38.92 -28.47 6.15
C ASP A 342 38.35 -27.04 6.29
N ALA A 343 37.05 -26.86 6.05
CA ALA A 343 36.36 -25.59 6.29
C ALA A 343 36.43 -25.17 7.77
N ASP A 344 36.18 -26.10 8.72
CA ASP A 344 36.22 -25.81 10.15
C ASP A 344 37.62 -25.44 10.62
N LEU A 345 38.65 -26.05 10.01
CA LEU A 345 40.04 -25.74 10.30
C LEU A 345 40.50 -24.38 9.76
N SER A 346 39.86 -23.88 8.67
CA SER A 346 40.19 -22.58 8.07
C SER A 346 39.45 -21.43 8.75
N THR A 347 38.31 -21.68 9.38
CA THR A 347 37.39 -20.67 9.98
C THR A 347 38.13 -19.70 10.93
N PRO A 348 38.93 -20.13 11.93
CA PRO A 348 39.64 -19.20 12.82
C PRO A 348 40.62 -18.30 12.08
N SER A 349 41.29 -18.82 11.03
CA SER A 349 42.21 -18.03 10.20
C SER A 349 41.50 -17.02 9.31
N GLU A 350 40.29 -17.32 8.83
CA GLU A 350 39.46 -16.38 8.09
C GLU A 350 38.94 -15.28 9.00
N ILE A 351 38.51 -15.63 10.20
CA ILE A 351 38.10 -14.67 11.25
C ILE A 351 39.28 -13.74 11.59
N ASP A 352 40.50 -14.28 11.79
CA ASP A 352 41.68 -13.48 12.09
C ASP A 352 41.98 -12.45 10.97
N LYS A 353 41.88 -12.85 9.70
CA LYS A 353 42.02 -11.93 8.57
C LYS A 353 41.00 -10.79 8.61
N LYS A 354 39.76 -11.09 8.95
CA LYS A 354 38.69 -10.07 9.08
C LYS A 354 39.00 -9.12 10.26
N ILE A 355 39.42 -9.65 11.41
CA ILE A 355 39.83 -8.84 12.57
C ILE A 355 40.95 -7.88 12.18
N ILE A 356 42.00 -8.36 11.52
CA ILE A 356 43.14 -7.56 11.05
C ILE A 356 42.67 -6.47 10.10
N GLN A 357 41.74 -6.79 9.19
CA GLN A 357 41.17 -5.81 8.25
C GLN A 357 40.38 -4.72 8.97
N LEU A 358 39.50 -5.09 9.91
CA LEU A 358 38.71 -4.15 10.68
C LEU A 358 39.61 -3.29 11.58
N SER A 359 40.62 -3.88 12.22
CA SER A 359 41.58 -3.16 13.05
C SER A 359 42.38 -2.12 12.26
N LYS A 360 42.84 -2.45 11.04
CA LYS A 360 43.49 -1.48 10.15
C LYS A 360 42.54 -0.35 9.73
N ARG A 361 41.31 -0.68 9.42
CA ARG A 361 40.30 0.39 9.10
C ARG A 361 40.07 1.29 10.28
N HIS A 362 39.96 0.73 11.48
CA HIS A 362 39.79 1.51 12.71
C HIS A 362 41.03 2.38 13.02
N GLU A 363 42.22 1.86 12.86
CA GLU A 363 43.46 2.62 13.04
C GLU A 363 43.57 3.79 12.05
N MET A 364 43.21 3.58 10.78
CA MET A 364 43.16 4.65 9.79
C MET A 364 42.09 5.70 10.12
N LEU A 365 40.96 5.27 10.65
CA LEU A 365 39.89 6.18 11.10
C LEU A 365 40.39 7.07 12.25
N MET A 366 41.05 6.49 13.26
CA MET A 366 41.65 7.21 14.39
C MET A 366 42.68 8.24 13.92
N HIS A 367 43.52 7.86 12.96
CA HIS A 367 44.51 8.80 12.39
C HIS A 367 43.83 9.95 11.62
N LYS A 368 42.72 9.69 10.89
CA LYS A 368 41.94 10.75 10.22
C LYS A 368 41.27 11.69 11.23
N GLU A 369 40.78 11.17 12.36
CA GLU A 369 40.21 11.96 13.45
C GLU A 369 41.29 12.89 14.06
N GLU A 370 42.44 12.35 14.45
CA GLU A 370 43.54 13.11 15.05
C GLU A 370 44.09 14.24 14.16
N THR A 371 44.11 14.01 12.86
CA THR A 371 44.60 14.98 11.87
C THR A 371 43.52 15.94 11.37
N ASN A 372 42.26 15.81 11.80
CA ASN A 372 41.10 16.53 11.27
C ASN A 372 41.05 16.49 9.73
N ALA A 373 41.39 15.34 9.13
CA ALA A 373 41.51 15.23 7.68
C ALA A 373 40.17 15.00 6.97
N THR A 374 39.11 14.71 7.71
CA THR A 374 37.83 14.29 7.16
C THR A 374 36.67 14.72 8.07
N ALA A 375 35.52 15.01 7.49
CA ALA A 375 34.30 15.36 8.21
C ALA A 375 33.87 14.25 9.19
N PHE A 376 33.30 14.62 10.33
CA PHE A 376 32.85 13.66 11.34
C PHE A 376 31.71 12.76 10.85
N SER A 377 30.86 13.23 9.94
CA SER A 377 29.84 12.42 9.28
C SER A 377 30.46 11.20 8.59
N ASN A 378 31.55 11.38 7.82
CA ASN A 378 32.25 10.29 7.16
C ASN A 378 32.93 9.34 8.18
N LEU A 379 33.53 9.89 9.24
CA LEU A 379 34.14 9.09 10.32
C LEU A 379 33.07 8.26 11.05
N SER A 380 31.92 8.85 11.35
CA SER A 380 30.80 8.16 11.98
C SER A 380 30.28 7.01 11.13
N ASP A 381 30.12 7.22 9.84
CA ASP A 381 29.62 6.18 8.94
C ASP A 381 30.65 5.04 8.79
N GLU A 382 31.95 5.36 8.66
CA GLU A 382 33.02 4.35 8.66
C GLU A 382 33.09 3.59 9.99
N LEU A 383 32.88 4.24 11.14
CA LEU A 383 32.85 3.60 12.46
C LEU A 383 31.64 2.68 12.63
N LYS A 384 30.47 3.08 12.11
CA LYS A 384 29.28 2.21 12.09
C LYS A 384 29.52 0.93 11.29
N ASP A 385 30.15 1.04 10.13
CA ASP A 385 30.51 -0.10 9.29
C ASP A 385 31.47 -1.05 10.01
N ILE A 386 32.49 -0.49 10.69
CA ILE A 386 33.43 -1.29 11.48
C ILE A 386 32.72 -2.02 12.61
N ARG A 387 31.82 -1.36 13.31
CA ARG A 387 31.01 -1.95 14.41
C ARG A 387 30.08 -3.04 13.93
N SER A 388 29.39 -2.82 12.81
CA SER A 388 28.55 -3.85 12.18
C SER A 388 29.36 -5.07 11.79
N GLY A 389 30.54 -4.87 11.18
CA GLY A 389 31.45 -5.96 10.86
C GLY A 389 31.98 -6.70 12.10
N LEU A 390 32.20 -5.98 13.21
CA LEU A 390 32.61 -6.57 14.48
C LEU A 390 31.47 -7.40 15.13
N GLU A 391 30.25 -6.94 15.06
CA GLU A 391 29.06 -7.68 15.54
C GLU A 391 28.87 -8.99 14.78
N GLU A 392 28.94 -8.94 13.43
CA GLU A 392 28.87 -10.15 12.59
C GLU A 392 29.99 -11.15 12.92
N LEU A 393 31.18 -10.62 13.17
CA LEU A 393 32.33 -11.43 13.49
C LEU A 393 32.20 -12.10 14.88
N ASN A 394 31.74 -11.36 15.88
CA ASN A 394 31.47 -11.89 17.21
C ASN A 394 30.38 -12.99 17.18
N GLN A 395 29.37 -12.81 16.34
CA GLN A 395 28.37 -13.84 16.13
C GLN A 395 28.98 -15.10 15.51
N GLN A 396 29.82 -14.97 14.47
CA GLN A 396 30.51 -16.11 13.85
C GLN A 396 31.41 -16.85 14.84
N GLN A 397 32.14 -16.12 15.69
CA GLN A 397 32.97 -16.71 16.76
C GLN A 397 32.12 -17.48 17.77
N SER A 398 31.01 -16.89 18.21
CA SER A 398 30.09 -17.53 19.15
C SER A 398 29.46 -18.80 18.60
N GLU A 399 28.96 -18.75 17.34
CA GLU A 399 28.40 -19.91 16.67
C GLU A 399 29.41 -21.03 16.51
N PHE A 400 30.64 -20.68 16.13
CA PHE A 400 31.72 -21.66 15.97
C PHE A 400 32.17 -22.25 17.30
N SER A 401 32.30 -21.46 18.36
CA SER A 401 32.59 -21.94 19.72
C SER A 401 31.51 -22.90 20.22
N VAL A 402 30.21 -22.58 20.01
CA VAL A 402 29.11 -23.48 20.34
C VAL A 402 29.20 -24.80 19.54
N TYR A 403 29.53 -24.71 18.26
CA TYR A 403 29.74 -25.90 17.43
C TYR A 403 30.85 -26.82 18.01
N LEU A 404 32.00 -26.29 18.38
CA LEU A 404 33.08 -27.06 19.00
C LEU A 404 32.66 -27.70 20.33
N GLN A 405 31.89 -26.97 21.16
CA GLN A 405 31.35 -27.50 22.42
C GLN A 405 30.34 -28.61 22.20
N ASN A 406 29.50 -28.49 21.18
CA ASN A 406 28.48 -29.47 20.85
C ASN A 406 29.09 -30.81 20.42
N LEU A 407 30.24 -30.82 19.75
CA LEU A 407 30.94 -32.08 19.42
C LEU A 407 31.18 -32.95 20.66
N ARG A 408 31.55 -32.33 21.81
CA ARG A 408 31.74 -33.06 23.09
C ARG A 408 30.41 -33.48 23.72
N LYS A 409 29.40 -32.67 23.64
CA LYS A 409 28.06 -33.00 24.13
C LYS A 409 27.43 -34.15 23.36
N ASP A 410 27.59 -34.11 22.03
CA ASP A 410 27.09 -35.15 21.12
C ASP A 410 27.78 -36.51 21.39
N GLU A 411 29.11 -36.49 21.65
CA GLU A 411 29.81 -37.71 22.06
C GLU A 411 29.21 -38.29 23.35
N LEU A 412 29.01 -37.46 24.37
CA LEU A 412 28.44 -37.91 25.67
C LEU A 412 27.02 -38.45 25.49
N ALA A 413 26.17 -37.70 24.76
CA ALA A 413 24.82 -38.14 24.47
C ALA A 413 24.77 -39.45 23.68
N THR A 414 25.68 -39.61 22.69
CA THR A 414 25.80 -40.87 21.96
C THR A 414 26.21 -42.05 22.88
N ARG A 415 27.15 -41.83 23.78
CA ARG A 415 27.55 -42.87 24.76
C ARG A 415 26.42 -43.27 25.69
N GLU A 416 25.64 -42.29 26.17
CA GLU A 416 24.45 -42.56 27.01
C GLU A 416 23.39 -43.33 26.21
N LYS A 417 23.18 -42.95 24.95
CA LYS A 417 22.18 -43.61 24.11
C LYS A 417 22.53 -45.07 23.80
N ILE A 418 23.82 -45.37 23.52
CA ILE A 418 24.27 -46.75 23.38
C ILE A 418 23.97 -47.57 24.65
N GLN A 419 24.16 -46.98 25.83
CA GLN A 419 23.84 -47.70 27.08
C GLN A 419 22.31 -47.97 27.20
N GLU A 420 21.49 -47.02 26.75
CA GLU A 420 20.02 -47.24 26.68
C GLU A 420 19.67 -48.35 25.72
N LEU A 421 20.26 -48.35 24.49
CA LEU A 421 20.04 -49.41 23.50
C LEU A 421 20.43 -50.79 24.03
N LYS A 422 21.60 -50.90 24.67
CA LYS A 422 22.05 -52.14 25.34
C LYS A 422 21.10 -52.62 26.42
N LYS A 423 20.55 -51.70 27.22
CA LYS A 423 19.53 -52.02 28.24
C LYS A 423 18.24 -52.52 27.57
N LYS A 424 17.80 -51.89 26.49
CA LYS A 424 16.57 -52.26 25.75
C LYS A 424 16.72 -53.65 25.12
N VAL A 425 17.88 -53.98 24.56
CA VAL A 425 18.19 -55.33 24.01
C VAL A 425 18.20 -56.37 25.15
N ALA A 426 18.83 -56.06 26.29
CA ALA A 426 18.84 -56.94 27.45
C ALA A 426 17.43 -57.16 28.04
N GLU A 427 16.58 -56.14 28.04
CA GLU A 427 15.17 -56.24 28.44
C GLU A 427 14.38 -57.17 27.51
N ALA A 428 14.48 -56.98 26.19
CA ALA A 428 13.88 -57.86 25.20
C ALA A 428 14.33 -59.34 25.38
N SER A 429 15.62 -59.54 25.61
CA SER A 429 16.17 -60.88 25.88
C SER A 429 15.63 -61.49 27.19
N ARG A 430 15.43 -60.66 28.22
CA ARG A 430 14.79 -61.11 29.49
C ARG A 430 13.33 -61.43 29.30
N MET A 431 12.57 -60.66 28.47
CA MET A 431 11.18 -60.92 28.13
C MET A 431 11.05 -62.32 27.49
N ILE A 432 11.90 -62.65 26.52
CA ILE A 432 11.93 -63.98 25.89
C ILE A 432 12.18 -65.08 26.92
N SER A 433 13.20 -64.88 27.78
CA SER A 433 13.60 -65.89 28.79
C SER A 433 12.48 -66.12 29.84
N LYS A 434 11.73 -65.06 30.20
CA LYS A 434 10.63 -65.16 31.15
C LYS A 434 9.36 -65.77 30.55
N SER A 435 9.14 -65.63 29.27
CA SER A 435 7.93 -66.10 28.55
C SER A 435 8.03 -67.56 28.13
N ASN A 436 9.04 -68.33 28.59
CA ASN A 436 9.21 -69.76 28.32
C ASN A 436 9.10 -70.12 26.82
N VAL A 437 9.59 -69.27 25.92
CA VAL A 437 9.57 -69.53 24.48
C VAL A 437 10.39 -70.81 24.19
N PRO A 438 9.83 -71.85 23.56
CA PRO A 438 10.53 -73.14 23.39
C PRO A 438 11.79 -73.11 22.53
N GLY A 439 11.88 -72.13 21.61
CA GLY A 439 13.02 -71.91 20.74
C GLY A 439 12.84 -70.66 19.91
N LEU A 440 13.91 -70.13 19.37
CA LEU A 440 13.89 -68.85 18.61
C LEU A 440 13.91 -69.15 17.10
N PRO A 441 13.01 -68.49 16.31
CA PRO A 441 13.05 -68.51 14.86
C PRO A 441 14.43 -68.09 14.30
N ALA A 442 14.83 -68.57 13.11
CA ALA A 442 16.09 -68.21 12.51
C ALA A 442 16.20 -66.70 12.23
N ASP A 443 15.12 -66.10 11.65
CA ASP A 443 15.04 -64.70 11.31
C ASP A 443 15.07 -63.78 12.57
N TYR A 444 14.70 -64.29 13.75
CA TYR A 444 14.84 -63.57 15.01
C TYR A 444 16.29 -63.59 15.52
N LYS A 445 16.99 -64.73 15.36
CA LYS A 445 18.42 -64.85 15.68
C LYS A 445 19.27 -63.98 14.81
N ASP A 446 18.98 -63.97 13.51
CA ASP A 446 19.68 -63.14 12.51
C ASP A 446 19.52 -61.64 12.87
N LEU A 447 18.29 -61.20 13.28
CA LEU A 447 18.03 -59.84 13.68
C LEU A 447 18.75 -59.48 15.01
N LEU A 448 18.81 -60.41 15.97
CA LEU A 448 19.59 -60.20 17.21
C LEU A 448 21.09 -60.03 16.94
N ASP A 449 21.64 -60.85 16.04
CA ASP A 449 23.06 -60.73 15.61
C ASP A 449 23.29 -59.42 14.86
N GLU A 450 22.32 -58.98 14.08
CA GLU A 450 22.36 -57.66 13.42
C GLU A 450 22.36 -56.52 14.42
N VAL A 451 21.51 -56.55 15.41
CA VAL A 451 21.47 -55.58 16.53
C VAL A 451 22.81 -55.50 17.24
N HIS A 452 23.36 -56.64 17.60
CA HIS A 452 24.68 -56.69 18.27
C HIS A 452 25.78 -56.08 17.39
N ARG A 453 25.83 -56.45 16.10
CA ARG A 453 26.81 -55.94 15.15
C ARG A 453 26.70 -54.41 14.98
N LYS A 454 25.46 -53.86 14.88
CA LYS A 454 25.28 -52.42 14.73
C LYS A 454 25.65 -51.65 16.02
N ILE A 455 25.29 -52.14 17.20
CA ILE A 455 25.73 -51.55 18.47
C ILE A 455 27.25 -51.60 18.62
N GLU A 456 27.90 -52.70 18.23
CA GLU A 456 29.35 -52.80 18.25
C GLU A 456 30.01 -51.87 17.25
N GLN A 457 29.45 -51.69 16.04
CA GLN A 457 29.93 -50.76 15.04
C GLN A 457 29.94 -49.31 15.58
N VAL A 458 28.84 -48.84 16.19
CA VAL A 458 28.78 -47.50 16.84
C VAL A 458 29.80 -47.40 17.98
N ASN A 459 29.94 -48.44 18.78
CA ASN A 459 30.88 -48.45 19.92
C ASN A 459 32.34 -48.44 19.43
N ALA A 460 32.67 -49.16 18.35
CA ALA A 460 33.98 -49.16 17.73
C ALA A 460 34.31 -47.77 17.16
N SER A 461 33.36 -47.15 16.44
CA SER A 461 33.51 -45.80 15.92
C SER A 461 33.72 -44.74 16.99
N LEU A 462 33.19 -44.95 18.24
CA LEU A 462 33.43 -44.07 19.39
C LEU A 462 34.79 -44.31 20.08
N THR A 463 35.50 -45.36 19.74
CA THR A 463 36.84 -45.65 20.30
C THR A 463 37.95 -45.27 19.33
N GLU A 464 37.67 -45.18 18.04
CA GLU A 464 38.63 -44.84 16.99
C GLU A 464 38.79 -43.33 16.85
N LYS A 465 39.94 -42.80 17.21
CA LYS A 465 40.25 -41.36 17.10
C LYS A 465 41.04 -41.05 15.83
N PRO A 466 40.73 -39.89 15.20
CA PRO A 466 39.77 -38.84 15.57
C PRO A 466 38.29 -39.25 15.28
N LEU A 467 37.36 -38.89 16.17
CA LEU A 467 35.95 -39.24 16.10
C LEU A 467 35.25 -38.48 14.96
N ASN A 468 34.66 -39.22 14.04
CA ASN A 468 33.77 -38.62 13.03
C ASN A 468 32.32 -38.59 13.56
N MET A 469 31.95 -37.49 14.23
CA MET A 469 30.66 -37.39 14.91
C MET A 469 29.47 -37.52 13.95
N LYS A 470 29.58 -37.02 12.70
CA LYS A 470 28.51 -37.17 11.70
C LYS A 470 28.30 -38.66 11.36
N PHE A 471 29.35 -39.39 11.07
CA PHE A 471 29.27 -40.82 10.78
C PHE A 471 28.75 -41.61 12.00
N ILE A 472 29.18 -41.24 13.21
CA ILE A 472 28.74 -41.86 14.46
C ILE A 472 27.24 -41.64 14.68
N GLN A 473 26.73 -40.44 14.45
CA GLN A 473 25.28 -40.14 14.58
C GLN A 473 24.45 -40.90 13.52
N GLU A 474 24.92 -40.98 12.27
CA GLU A 474 24.25 -41.77 11.22
C GLU A 474 24.16 -43.26 11.57
N THR A 475 25.27 -43.83 12.07
CA THR A 475 25.30 -45.24 12.50
C THR A 475 24.51 -45.49 13.78
N LEU A 476 24.42 -44.50 14.69
CA LEU A 476 23.60 -44.59 15.87
C LEU A 476 22.11 -44.65 15.52
N LEU A 477 21.63 -43.78 14.63
CA LEU A 477 20.25 -43.79 14.17
C LEU A 477 19.86 -45.14 13.54
N ASP A 478 20.75 -45.70 12.71
CA ASP A 478 20.55 -47.01 12.10
C ASP A 478 20.50 -48.15 13.17
N ALA A 479 21.31 -48.04 14.25
CA ALA A 479 21.26 -48.97 15.38
C ALA A 479 19.99 -48.81 16.20
N GLU A 480 19.51 -47.57 16.43
CA GLU A 480 18.24 -47.30 17.11
C GLU A 480 17.08 -47.96 16.39
N ASP A 481 16.94 -47.69 15.07
CA ASP A 481 15.84 -48.26 14.28
C ASP A 481 15.87 -49.79 14.32
N THR A 482 17.04 -50.39 14.27
CA THR A 482 17.19 -51.88 14.33
C THR A 482 16.83 -52.43 15.71
N VAL A 483 17.21 -51.74 16.80
CA VAL A 483 16.85 -52.15 18.19
C VAL A 483 15.36 -52.00 18.39
N ASP A 484 14.75 -50.93 17.90
CA ASP A 484 13.31 -50.71 18.04
C ASP A 484 12.50 -51.76 17.27
N HIS A 485 12.96 -52.10 16.05
CA HIS A 485 12.39 -53.19 15.28
C HIS A 485 12.51 -54.55 16.05
N PHE A 486 13.69 -54.82 16.60
CA PHE A 486 13.96 -56.02 17.40
C PHE A 486 13.04 -56.10 18.64
N TYR A 487 12.91 -54.97 19.37
CA TYR A 487 12.07 -54.90 20.55
C TYR A 487 10.59 -55.17 20.24
N THR A 488 10.09 -54.55 19.15
CA THR A 488 8.73 -54.76 18.66
C THR A 488 8.50 -56.21 18.21
N LYS A 489 9.46 -56.77 17.45
CA LYS A 489 9.39 -58.18 17.00
C LYS A 489 9.45 -59.13 18.17
N THR A 490 10.17 -58.80 19.24
CA THR A 490 10.21 -59.57 20.47
C THR A 490 8.83 -59.67 21.14
N GLY A 491 8.12 -58.54 21.28
CA GLY A 491 6.75 -58.51 21.79
C GLY A 491 5.80 -59.38 20.95
N GLY A 492 5.82 -59.16 19.64
CA GLY A 492 4.98 -59.94 18.72
C GLY A 492 5.31 -61.46 18.70
N LEU A 493 6.61 -61.82 18.86
CA LEU A 493 7.01 -63.23 18.98
C LEU A 493 6.42 -63.86 20.23
N ILE A 494 6.55 -63.21 21.38
CA ILE A 494 5.98 -63.72 22.65
C ILE A 494 4.47 -63.84 22.55
N GLU A 495 3.78 -62.86 22.04
CA GLU A 495 2.34 -62.91 21.81
C GLU A 495 1.93 -64.05 20.89
N ASN A 496 2.62 -64.23 19.75
CA ASN A 496 2.34 -65.38 18.86
C ASN A 496 2.56 -66.75 19.53
N VAL A 497 3.60 -66.89 20.34
CA VAL A 497 3.85 -68.12 21.09
C VAL A 497 2.69 -68.41 22.07
N LEU A 498 2.36 -67.42 22.91
CA LEU A 498 1.31 -67.58 23.91
C LEU A 498 -0.06 -67.82 23.29
N LEU A 499 -0.41 -67.05 22.27
CA LEU A 499 -1.69 -67.22 21.57
C LEU A 499 -1.77 -68.55 20.84
N SER A 500 -0.72 -68.98 20.12
CA SER A 500 -0.72 -70.27 19.40
C SER A 500 -0.84 -71.44 20.37
N GLU A 501 -0.12 -71.42 21.50
CA GLU A 501 -0.23 -72.43 22.53
C GLU A 501 -1.66 -72.51 23.12
N LYS A 502 -2.23 -71.36 23.52
CA LYS A 502 -3.60 -71.31 24.08
C LYS A 502 -4.66 -71.72 23.09
N ILE A 503 -4.54 -71.33 21.81
CA ILE A 503 -5.48 -71.76 20.79
C ILE A 503 -5.38 -73.26 20.49
N ILE A 504 -4.18 -73.82 20.41
CA ILE A 504 -3.97 -75.25 20.25
C ILE A 504 -4.57 -76.01 21.43
N GLN A 505 -4.29 -75.59 22.69
CA GLN A 505 -4.89 -76.19 23.89
C GLN A 505 -6.42 -76.09 23.88
N TYR A 506 -6.97 -74.92 23.53
CA TYR A 506 -8.41 -74.73 23.44
C TYR A 506 -9.05 -75.60 22.35
N GLY A 507 -8.40 -75.76 21.23
CA GLY A 507 -8.87 -76.53 20.08
C GLY A 507 -8.87 -78.03 20.32
N ASN A 508 -8.06 -78.55 21.22
CA ASN A 508 -7.99 -79.98 21.53
C ASN A 508 -9.37 -80.57 21.91
N ARG A 509 -10.31 -79.76 22.46
CA ARG A 509 -11.67 -80.18 22.80
C ARG A 509 -12.51 -80.61 21.57
N TYR A 510 -12.16 -80.09 20.40
CA TYR A 510 -12.84 -80.34 19.14
C TYR A 510 -12.16 -81.42 18.26
N ARG A 511 -10.93 -81.82 18.63
CA ARG A 511 -10.07 -82.75 17.87
C ARG A 511 -10.66 -84.13 17.65
N SER A 512 -11.48 -84.62 18.60
CA SER A 512 -12.18 -85.92 18.49
C SER A 512 -13.46 -85.83 17.68
N LYS A 513 -14.07 -84.63 17.52
CA LYS A 513 -15.38 -84.48 16.85
C LYS A 513 -15.23 -84.14 15.37
N TYR A 514 -14.14 -83.47 14.94
CA TYR A 514 -13.97 -82.95 13.61
C TYR A 514 -12.59 -83.39 13.04
N SER A 515 -12.56 -84.12 11.93
CA SER A 515 -11.30 -84.55 11.28
C SER A 515 -10.49 -83.36 10.77
N SER A 516 -11.17 -82.32 10.25
CA SER A 516 -10.53 -81.06 9.79
C SER A 516 -9.81 -80.31 10.93
N VAL A 517 -10.35 -80.40 12.15
CA VAL A 517 -9.68 -79.78 13.31
C VAL A 517 -8.45 -80.61 13.73
N ARG A 518 -8.53 -81.90 13.60
CA ARG A 518 -7.39 -82.79 13.90
C ARG A 518 -6.21 -82.52 12.96
N GLU A 519 -6.45 -82.39 11.65
CA GLU A 519 -5.44 -82.14 10.64
C GLU A 519 -4.87 -80.71 10.80
N GLY A 520 -5.72 -79.68 10.94
CA GLY A 520 -5.29 -78.29 11.07
C GLY A 520 -4.49 -78.04 12.36
N LEU A 521 -4.90 -78.62 13.50
CA LEU A 521 -4.14 -78.53 14.74
C LEU A 521 -2.82 -79.32 14.66
N GLN A 522 -2.76 -80.44 13.93
CA GLN A 522 -1.51 -81.13 13.70
C GLN A 522 -0.51 -80.27 12.92
N THR A 523 -0.97 -79.62 11.85
CA THR A 523 -0.14 -78.66 11.06
C THR A 523 0.34 -77.51 11.91
N ALA A 524 -0.54 -76.95 12.80
CA ALA A 524 -0.17 -75.92 13.73
C ALA A 524 0.87 -76.35 14.75
N GLU A 525 0.74 -77.59 15.33
CA GLU A 525 1.72 -78.19 16.24
C GLU A 525 3.08 -78.44 15.56
N GLU A 526 3.06 -78.87 14.27
CA GLU A 526 4.30 -79.05 13.50
C GLU A 526 5.02 -77.73 13.23
N ALA A 527 4.28 -76.67 12.86
CA ALA A 527 4.81 -75.34 12.68
C ALA A 527 5.34 -74.78 14.04
N PHE A 528 4.65 -75.00 15.16
CA PHE A 528 5.07 -74.61 16.49
C PHE A 528 6.41 -75.28 16.90
N ARG A 529 6.55 -76.55 16.61
CA ARG A 529 7.79 -77.29 16.90
C ARG A 529 8.96 -76.86 16.00
N GLN A 530 8.68 -76.32 14.82
CA GLN A 530 9.68 -75.71 13.92
C GLN A 530 10.00 -74.28 14.28
N TYR A 531 9.39 -73.73 15.34
CA TYR A 531 9.53 -72.37 15.83
C TYR A 531 8.93 -71.30 14.88
N ASP A 532 8.05 -71.73 13.93
CA ASP A 532 7.26 -70.82 13.11
C ASP A 532 5.92 -70.54 13.82
N TYR A 533 6.00 -69.67 14.82
CA TYR A 533 4.86 -69.38 15.70
C TYR A 533 3.76 -68.57 15.00
N ARG A 534 4.14 -67.78 14.02
CA ARG A 534 3.17 -67.03 13.22
C ARG A 534 2.31 -67.95 12.39
N LYS A 535 2.95 -68.91 11.69
CA LYS A 535 2.22 -69.94 10.93
C LYS A 535 1.42 -70.84 11.87
N ALA A 536 1.97 -71.22 13.00
CA ALA A 536 1.24 -72.03 13.99
C ALA A 536 -0.03 -71.29 14.49
N LEU A 537 0.07 -70.01 14.76
CA LEU A 537 -1.07 -69.16 15.16
C LEU A 537 -2.11 -69.04 14.03
N GLU A 538 -1.71 -68.76 12.80
CA GLU A 538 -2.58 -68.64 11.62
C GLU A 538 -3.36 -69.93 11.37
N GLU A 539 -2.67 -71.09 11.38
CA GLU A 539 -3.30 -72.40 11.16
C GLU A 539 -4.25 -72.79 12.31
N ALA A 540 -3.83 -72.62 13.54
CA ALA A 540 -4.65 -72.92 14.70
C ALA A 540 -5.91 -72.02 14.75
N ALA A 541 -5.72 -70.71 14.58
CA ALA A 541 -6.82 -69.75 14.58
C ALA A 541 -7.81 -70.01 13.47
N THR A 542 -7.32 -70.21 12.23
CA THR A 542 -8.19 -70.51 11.07
C THR A 542 -8.96 -71.81 11.27
N THR A 543 -8.35 -72.80 11.84
CA THR A 543 -8.96 -74.10 12.11
C THR A 543 -10.10 -74.00 13.17
N ILE A 544 -9.87 -73.26 14.23
CA ILE A 544 -10.85 -73.12 15.30
C ILE A 544 -11.98 -72.15 14.93
N GLU A 545 -11.69 -71.05 14.25
CA GLU A 545 -12.72 -70.11 13.79
C GLU A 545 -13.73 -70.74 12.82
N LYS A 546 -13.35 -71.80 12.05
CA LYS A 546 -14.28 -72.55 11.21
C LYS A 546 -15.32 -73.34 11.99
N VAL A 547 -15.01 -73.76 13.21
CA VAL A 547 -15.87 -74.61 14.06
C VAL A 547 -16.57 -73.79 15.14
N GLU A 548 -15.89 -72.79 15.70
CA GLU A 548 -16.44 -71.88 16.69
C GLU A 548 -16.07 -70.43 16.29
N PRO A 549 -16.93 -69.75 15.51
CA PRO A 549 -16.69 -68.37 15.14
C PRO A 549 -16.57 -67.43 16.37
N GLY A 550 -15.50 -66.63 16.42
CA GLY A 550 -15.20 -65.74 17.55
C GLY A 550 -14.40 -66.39 18.70
N ALA A 551 -13.89 -67.59 18.53
CA ALA A 551 -13.07 -68.28 19.51
C ALA A 551 -11.74 -67.52 19.80
N LEU A 552 -11.12 -66.95 18.76
CA LEU A 552 -9.90 -66.15 18.91
C LEU A 552 -10.11 -65.00 19.89
N LYS A 553 -11.15 -64.19 19.71
CA LYS A 553 -11.50 -63.08 20.62
C LYS A 553 -11.80 -63.50 22.04
N LYS A 554 -12.34 -64.71 22.22
CA LYS A 554 -12.58 -65.24 23.58
C LYS A 554 -11.25 -65.58 24.26
N ILE A 555 -10.31 -66.18 23.50
CA ILE A 555 -9.01 -66.58 24.03
C ILE A 555 -8.17 -65.32 24.35
N GLU A 556 -8.14 -64.33 23.49
CA GLU A 556 -7.50 -63.04 23.72
C GLU A 556 -8.03 -62.38 25.00
N LYS A 557 -9.36 -62.31 25.18
CA LYS A 557 -9.98 -61.78 26.41
C LYS A 557 -9.62 -62.57 27.67
N MET A 558 -9.48 -63.91 27.54
CA MET A 558 -9.05 -64.73 28.70
C MET A 558 -7.59 -64.45 29.06
N MET A 559 -6.73 -64.24 28.06
CA MET A 559 -5.34 -63.87 28.28
C MET A 559 -5.20 -62.48 28.94
N ASP A 560 -5.95 -61.48 28.46
CA ASP A 560 -5.99 -60.15 29.08
C ASP A 560 -6.43 -60.16 30.56
N LEU A 561 -7.29 -61.10 30.92
CA LEU A 561 -7.76 -61.30 32.31
C LEU A 561 -6.73 -62.05 33.18
N GLU A 562 -5.98 -62.98 32.60
CA GLU A 562 -4.88 -63.70 33.29
C GLU A 562 -3.66 -62.79 33.54
N GLU A 563 -3.37 -61.88 32.61
CA GLU A 563 -2.28 -60.88 32.78
C GLU A 563 -2.59 -59.79 33.83
N ARG A 564 -3.89 -59.54 34.12
CA ARG A 564 -4.31 -58.55 35.13
C ARG A 564 -4.51 -59.13 36.55
N SER A 565 -4.38 -60.42 36.70
CA SER A 565 -4.49 -61.10 38.01
C SER A 565 -3.10 -61.51 38.54
#